data_a57c109891fea901ccac9a53ed02ea99
#
_entry.id   a57c109891fea901ccac9a53ed02ea99
#
_cell.length_a   1.000
_cell.length_b   1.000
_cell.length_c   1.000
_cell.angle_alpha   90.00
_cell.angle_beta   90.00
_cell.angle_gamma   90.00
#
_symmetry.space_group_name_H-M   'P 1'
#
loop_
_entity.id
_entity.type
_entity.pdbx_description
1 polymer ?
#
loop_
_entity_poly.entity_id
_entity_poly.type
_entity_poly.pdbx_seq_one_letter_code
_entity_poly.pdbx_strand_id
1 'polypeptide(L)'
;IRSDIKGKRDALRRLLRSEDVKNAVIFCNRKRDIGVLIRSLTRHGFDAVALHGDMSQSARLEALQKFKDGEVPLLIASDVAARGLDIAGLSHVFNFDVPSSAEDYVHRIGRTGRAGKSGRAFTIAAGKDDQRYVGAIEKLIGKSIPLIGDTPDKNDGAGDAKSAAKKSRSRNK
;
A
#
# COMPACT_ATOMS: atom_id res chain seq x y z
N ILE A 1 4.16 9.26 -1.97
CA ILE A 1 3.18 10.07 -1.22
C ILE A 1 3.58 10.02 0.24
N ARG A 2 4.12 11.10 0.77
CA ARG A 2 4.18 11.30 2.22
C ARG A 2 2.72 11.47 2.67
N SER A 3 2.11 10.41 3.12
CA SER A 3 0.77 10.50 3.65
C SER A 3 0.74 9.85 5.02
N ASP A 4 0.10 10.54 5.95
CA ASP A 4 -0.41 9.93 7.15
C ASP A 4 -1.39 8.80 6.79
N ILE A 5 -1.91 8.09 7.76
CA ILE A 5 -2.88 7.00 7.55
C ILE A 5 -4.10 7.47 6.71
N LYS A 6 -4.48 8.74 6.82
CA LYS A 6 -5.59 9.31 6.05
C LYS A 6 -5.23 9.39 4.56
N GLY A 7 -4.07 9.89 4.22
CA GLY A 7 -3.59 9.97 2.84
C GLY A 7 -3.41 8.60 2.19
N LYS A 8 -2.97 7.57 2.94
CA LYS A 8 -2.90 6.19 2.44
C LYS A 8 -4.29 5.66 2.05
N ARG A 9 -5.32 5.93 2.86
CA ARG A 9 -6.69 5.54 2.54
C ARG A 9 -7.23 6.25 1.30
N ASP A 10 -6.92 7.53 1.15
CA ASP A 10 -7.31 8.30 -0.03
C ASP A 10 -6.60 7.79 -1.29
N ALA A 11 -5.32 7.46 -1.19
CA ALA A 11 -4.55 6.86 -2.27
C ALA A 11 -5.13 5.50 -2.70
N LEU A 12 -5.44 4.63 -1.72
CA LEU A 12 -6.06 3.34 -2.01
C LEU A 12 -7.40 3.50 -2.73
N ARG A 13 -8.29 4.39 -2.25
CA ARG A 13 -9.59 4.63 -2.90
C ARG A 13 -9.46 5.15 -4.33
N ARG A 14 -8.46 6.03 -4.57
CA ARG A 14 -8.18 6.49 -5.95
C ARG A 14 -7.74 5.34 -6.84
N LEU A 15 -6.83 4.49 -6.37
CA LEU A 15 -6.39 3.31 -7.11
C LEU A 15 -7.57 2.36 -7.39
N LEU A 16 -8.39 2.05 -6.39
CA LEU A 16 -9.56 1.18 -6.57
C LEU A 16 -10.56 1.72 -7.59
N ARG A 17 -10.65 3.05 -7.76
CA ARG A 17 -11.54 3.67 -8.77
C ARG A 17 -10.91 3.78 -10.16
N SER A 18 -9.59 3.92 -10.23
CA SER A 18 -8.88 4.09 -11.50
C SER A 18 -8.52 2.78 -12.18
N GLU A 19 -8.49 1.68 -11.43
CA GLU A 19 -8.13 0.36 -11.92
C GLU A 19 -9.38 -0.49 -12.18
N ASP A 20 -9.32 -1.38 -13.17
CA ASP A 20 -10.37 -2.37 -13.43
C ASP A 20 -10.25 -3.56 -12.47
N VAL A 21 -10.56 -3.32 -11.20
CA VAL A 21 -10.44 -4.32 -10.14
C VAL A 21 -11.60 -5.30 -10.21
N LYS A 22 -11.30 -6.54 -10.59
CA LYS A 22 -12.27 -7.68 -10.56
C LYS A 22 -12.36 -8.26 -9.16
N ASN A 23 -11.20 -8.61 -8.61
CA ASN A 23 -11.02 -9.08 -7.25
C ASN A 23 -9.62 -8.71 -6.76
N ALA A 24 -9.51 -8.38 -5.48
CA ALA A 24 -8.23 -7.98 -4.91
C ALA A 24 -8.09 -8.36 -3.43
N VAL A 25 -6.85 -8.61 -3.03
CA VAL A 25 -6.47 -8.63 -1.61
C VAL A 25 -5.73 -7.33 -1.27
N ILE A 26 -6.10 -6.74 -0.14
CA ILE A 26 -5.49 -5.54 0.43
C ILE A 26 -4.77 -5.96 1.71
N PHE A 27 -3.45 -5.90 1.71
CA PHE A 27 -2.63 -6.29 2.85
C PHE A 27 -2.36 -5.13 3.80
N CYS A 28 -2.65 -5.36 5.09
CA CYS A 28 -2.34 -4.47 6.20
C CYS A 28 -1.39 -5.15 7.18
N ASN A 29 -0.36 -4.44 7.66
CA ASN A 29 0.57 -4.99 8.64
C ASN A 29 -0.04 -5.16 10.03
N ARG A 30 -1.05 -4.35 10.36
CA ARG A 30 -1.66 -4.33 11.69
C ARG A 30 -3.15 -4.64 11.65
N LYS A 31 -3.60 -5.58 12.48
CA LYS A 31 -5.01 -5.96 12.58
C LYS A 31 -5.95 -4.80 12.90
N ARG A 32 -5.52 -3.84 13.76
CA ARG A 32 -6.32 -2.65 14.10
C ARG A 32 -6.64 -1.78 12.87
N ASP A 33 -5.72 -1.72 11.92
CA ASP A 33 -5.86 -0.89 10.73
C ASP A 33 -6.85 -1.53 9.73
N ILE A 34 -7.02 -2.85 9.77
CA ILE A 34 -8.02 -3.59 8.99
C ILE A 34 -9.44 -3.09 9.31
N GLY A 35 -9.79 -2.99 10.60
CA GLY A 35 -11.10 -2.49 11.01
C GLY A 35 -11.36 -1.03 10.64
N VAL A 36 -10.32 -0.20 10.65
CA VAL A 36 -10.42 1.19 10.20
C VAL A 36 -10.61 1.25 8.69
N LEU A 37 -9.86 0.43 7.96
CA LEU A 37 -9.87 0.41 6.51
C LEU A 37 -11.22 -0.10 5.96
N ILE A 38 -11.75 -1.19 6.53
CA ILE A 38 -13.05 -1.74 6.10
C ILE A 38 -14.17 -0.70 6.29
N ARG A 39 -14.24 -0.03 7.44
CA ARG A 39 -15.24 1.04 7.65
C ARG A 39 -15.07 2.20 6.66
N SER A 40 -13.82 2.55 6.34
CA SER A 40 -13.53 3.60 5.37
C SER A 40 -13.98 3.21 3.96
N LEU A 41 -13.70 1.99 3.53
CA LEU A 41 -14.08 1.49 2.20
C LEU A 41 -15.59 1.37 2.07
N THR A 42 -16.27 0.75 3.03
CA THR A 42 -17.73 0.61 3.04
C THR A 42 -18.43 1.97 2.99
N ARG A 43 -17.97 2.96 3.77
CA ARG A 43 -18.51 4.33 3.74
C ARG A 43 -18.40 4.99 2.35
N HIS A 44 -17.43 4.59 1.55
CA HIS A 44 -17.19 5.13 0.21
C HIS A 44 -17.71 4.23 -0.92
N GLY A 45 -18.58 3.26 -0.59
CA GLY A 45 -19.27 2.43 -1.57
C GLY A 45 -18.47 1.25 -2.10
N PHE A 46 -17.44 0.81 -1.38
CA PHE A 46 -16.70 -0.41 -1.73
C PHE A 46 -17.13 -1.58 -0.85
N ASP A 47 -17.46 -2.70 -1.48
CA ASP A 47 -17.76 -3.95 -0.78
C ASP A 47 -16.46 -4.67 -0.45
N ALA A 48 -16.24 -4.89 0.84
CA ALA A 48 -15.04 -5.53 1.35
C ALA A 48 -15.34 -6.42 2.56
N VAL A 49 -14.61 -7.51 2.69
CA VAL A 49 -14.58 -8.35 3.89
C VAL A 49 -13.21 -8.33 4.53
N ALA A 50 -13.17 -8.53 5.84
CA ALA A 50 -11.94 -8.57 6.62
C ALA A 50 -11.54 -10.00 6.96
N LEU A 51 -10.21 -10.21 7.07
CA LEU A 51 -9.64 -11.47 7.54
C LEU A 51 -8.47 -11.19 8.49
N HIS A 52 -8.64 -11.47 9.78
CA HIS A 52 -7.60 -11.27 10.80
C HIS A 52 -7.72 -12.27 11.94
N GLY A 53 -6.68 -12.34 12.76
CA GLY A 53 -6.53 -13.38 13.78
C GLY A 53 -7.59 -13.39 14.90
N ASP A 54 -8.24 -12.26 15.16
CA ASP A 54 -9.25 -12.15 16.23
C ASP A 54 -10.65 -12.63 15.80
N MET A 55 -10.84 -13.02 14.54
CA MET A 55 -12.09 -13.55 14.05
C MET A 55 -12.25 -15.01 14.47
N SER A 56 -13.47 -15.42 14.77
CA SER A 56 -13.79 -16.84 14.93
C SER A 56 -13.51 -17.62 13.64
N GLN A 57 -13.26 -18.92 13.75
CA GLN A 57 -12.99 -19.74 12.57
C GLN A 57 -14.17 -19.74 11.59
N SER A 58 -15.41 -19.75 12.09
CA SER A 58 -16.61 -19.67 11.26
C SER A 58 -16.71 -18.36 10.49
N ALA A 59 -16.46 -17.22 11.15
CA ALA A 59 -16.46 -15.90 10.51
C ALA A 59 -15.35 -15.77 9.45
N ARG A 60 -14.19 -16.37 9.70
CA ARG A 60 -13.09 -16.40 8.72
C ARG A 60 -13.45 -17.20 7.48
N LEU A 61 -14.05 -18.37 7.67
CA LEU A 61 -14.50 -19.22 6.55
C LEU A 61 -15.59 -18.54 5.74
N GLU A 62 -16.56 -17.90 6.40
CA GLU A 62 -17.61 -17.14 5.73
C GLU A 62 -17.06 -15.99 4.89
N ALA A 63 -16.17 -15.16 5.47
CA ALA A 63 -15.54 -14.05 4.76
C ALA A 63 -14.75 -14.53 3.54
N LEU A 64 -13.98 -15.60 3.70
CA LEU A 64 -13.20 -16.19 2.62
C LEU A 64 -14.11 -16.76 1.51
N GLN A 65 -15.21 -17.42 1.89
CA GLN A 65 -16.16 -17.99 0.94
C GLN A 65 -16.84 -16.89 0.11
N LYS A 66 -17.35 -15.83 0.74
CA LYS A 66 -17.92 -14.67 0.04
C LYS A 66 -16.96 -14.06 -0.97
N PHE A 67 -15.70 -13.96 -0.60
CA PHE A 67 -14.66 -13.46 -1.50
C PHE A 67 -14.38 -14.42 -2.67
N LYS A 68 -14.27 -15.73 -2.41
CA LYS A 68 -14.03 -16.76 -3.45
C LYS A 68 -15.20 -16.90 -4.43
N ASP A 69 -16.41 -16.76 -3.93
CA ASP A 69 -17.64 -16.85 -4.76
C ASP A 69 -17.89 -15.57 -5.57
N GLY A 70 -17.07 -14.53 -5.35
CA GLY A 70 -17.21 -13.26 -6.05
C GLY A 70 -18.36 -12.38 -5.55
N GLU A 71 -18.98 -12.73 -4.41
CA GLU A 71 -20.00 -11.90 -3.79
C GLU A 71 -19.42 -10.56 -3.31
N VAL A 72 -18.15 -10.58 -2.86
CA VAL A 72 -17.43 -9.40 -2.38
C VAL A 72 -16.07 -9.33 -3.10
N PRO A 73 -15.78 -8.22 -3.80
CA PRO A 73 -14.57 -8.12 -4.62
C PRO A 73 -13.28 -7.85 -3.82
N LEU A 74 -13.38 -7.36 -2.59
CA LEU A 74 -12.21 -6.95 -1.82
C LEU A 74 -12.07 -7.74 -0.52
N LEU A 75 -10.88 -8.32 -0.31
CA LEU A 75 -10.48 -8.97 0.94
C LEU A 75 -9.39 -8.15 1.61
N ILE A 76 -9.61 -7.69 2.84
CA ILE A 76 -8.60 -6.98 3.62
C ILE A 76 -8.01 -7.96 4.65
N ALA A 77 -6.71 -8.21 4.58
CA ALA A 77 -6.08 -9.23 5.41
C ALA A 77 -4.73 -8.80 5.98
N SER A 78 -4.34 -9.40 7.10
CA SER A 78 -2.95 -9.42 7.55
C SER A 78 -2.20 -10.60 6.93
N ASP A 79 -0.86 -10.54 6.87
CA ASP A 79 -0.04 -11.63 6.35
C ASP A 79 -0.30 -12.95 7.08
N VAL A 80 -0.39 -12.90 8.41
CA VAL A 80 -0.63 -14.08 9.25
C VAL A 80 -1.98 -14.72 8.91
N ALA A 81 -3.02 -13.90 8.72
CA ALA A 81 -4.36 -14.41 8.41
C ALA A 81 -4.46 -14.95 6.97
N ALA A 82 -3.72 -14.38 6.04
CA ALA A 82 -3.70 -14.80 4.64
C ALA A 82 -2.76 -15.98 4.35
N ARG A 83 -1.84 -16.29 5.29
CA ARG A 83 -0.89 -17.37 5.12
C ARG A 83 -1.61 -18.72 5.11
N GLY A 84 -1.22 -19.58 4.17
CA GLY A 84 -1.82 -20.92 4.01
C GLY A 84 -3.20 -20.92 3.36
N LEU A 85 -3.76 -19.76 2.99
CA LEU A 85 -5.02 -19.70 2.27
C LEU A 85 -4.78 -19.87 0.76
N ASP A 86 -5.62 -20.68 0.16
CA ASP A 86 -5.68 -20.82 -1.30
C ASP A 86 -6.42 -19.63 -1.92
N ILE A 87 -5.68 -18.52 -2.04
CA ILE A 87 -6.12 -17.30 -2.68
C ILE A 87 -5.11 -16.98 -3.78
N ALA A 88 -5.49 -17.22 -5.02
CA ALA A 88 -4.64 -16.99 -6.18
C ALA A 88 -5.46 -16.53 -7.40
N GLY A 89 -4.79 -16.12 -8.46
CA GLY A 89 -5.45 -15.68 -9.69
C GLY A 89 -6.19 -14.36 -9.57
N LEU A 90 -5.80 -13.53 -8.59
CA LEU A 90 -6.40 -12.23 -8.37
C LEU A 90 -6.05 -11.24 -9.49
N SER A 91 -6.97 -10.35 -9.82
CA SER A 91 -6.70 -9.26 -10.76
C SER A 91 -5.71 -8.25 -10.16
N HIS A 92 -5.82 -7.99 -8.85
CA HIS A 92 -4.99 -7.00 -8.17
C HIS A 92 -4.54 -7.46 -6.78
N VAL A 93 -3.38 -6.96 -6.37
CA VAL A 93 -2.90 -6.98 -4.99
C VAL A 93 -2.56 -5.54 -4.58
N PHE A 94 -3.06 -5.11 -3.43
CA PHE A 94 -2.72 -3.82 -2.85
C PHE A 94 -2.00 -4.03 -1.52
N ASN A 95 -0.77 -3.57 -1.43
CA ASN A 95 -0.07 -3.43 -0.17
C ASN A 95 -0.43 -2.07 0.42
N PHE A 96 -1.44 -2.02 1.29
CA PHE A 96 -1.80 -0.81 2.04
C PHE A 96 -0.65 -0.36 2.93
N ASP A 97 0.05 -1.32 3.52
CA ASP A 97 1.32 -1.12 4.20
C ASP A 97 2.43 -1.86 3.46
N VAL A 98 3.59 -1.20 3.35
CA VAL A 98 4.80 -1.85 2.85
C VAL A 98 5.15 -3.00 3.80
N PRO A 99 5.35 -4.23 3.31
CA PRO A 99 5.77 -5.33 4.16
C PRO A 99 7.15 -5.07 4.76
N SER A 100 7.37 -5.48 5.99
CA SER A 100 8.64 -5.32 6.70
C SER A 100 9.74 -6.25 6.19
N SER A 101 9.38 -7.28 5.43
CA SER A 101 10.30 -8.22 4.80
C SER A 101 10.08 -8.25 3.29
N ALA A 102 11.16 -8.35 2.55
CA ALA A 102 11.10 -8.41 1.09
C ALA A 102 10.50 -9.74 0.61
N GLU A 103 10.69 -10.82 1.36
CA GLU A 103 10.09 -12.13 1.10
C GLU A 103 8.55 -12.07 1.22
N ASP A 104 8.03 -11.38 2.23
CA ASP A 104 6.58 -11.18 2.38
C ASP A 104 6.00 -10.41 1.18
N TYR A 105 6.75 -9.44 0.65
CA TYR A 105 6.35 -8.76 -0.57
C TYR A 105 6.16 -9.74 -1.73
N VAL A 106 7.12 -10.62 -1.96
CA VAL A 106 7.03 -11.63 -3.04
C VAL A 106 5.84 -12.57 -2.81
N HIS A 107 5.61 -13.00 -1.57
CA HIS A 107 4.46 -13.85 -1.22
C HIS A 107 3.12 -13.14 -1.45
N ARG A 108 3.03 -11.83 -1.15
CA ARG A 108 1.82 -11.03 -1.36
C ARG A 108 1.53 -10.85 -2.85
N ILE A 109 2.50 -10.37 -3.63
CA ILE A 109 2.29 -10.14 -5.07
C ILE A 109 2.11 -11.44 -5.84
N GLY A 110 2.64 -12.56 -5.35
CA GLY A 110 2.44 -13.89 -5.90
C GLY A 110 0.98 -14.39 -5.85
N ARG A 111 0.03 -13.61 -5.33
CA ARG A 111 -1.41 -13.89 -5.38
C ARG A 111 -2.05 -13.45 -6.71
N THR A 112 -1.37 -12.64 -7.49
CA THR A 112 -1.81 -12.16 -8.81
C THR A 112 -0.86 -12.62 -9.92
N GLY A 113 -1.25 -12.47 -11.18
CA GLY A 113 -0.38 -12.74 -12.34
C GLY A 113 -0.01 -14.22 -12.52
N ARG A 114 -0.85 -15.16 -12.13
CA ARG A 114 -0.61 -16.60 -12.26
C ARG A 114 -1.35 -17.22 -13.45
N ALA A 115 -0.84 -18.37 -13.92
CA ALA A 115 -1.46 -19.19 -14.97
C ALA A 115 -1.74 -18.42 -16.27
N GLY A 116 -0.80 -17.58 -16.71
CA GLY A 116 -0.93 -16.81 -17.96
C GLY A 116 -1.88 -15.62 -17.89
N LYS A 117 -2.48 -15.35 -16.72
CA LYS A 117 -3.30 -14.15 -16.50
C LYS A 117 -2.43 -12.98 -16.10
N SER A 118 -2.70 -11.80 -16.68
CA SER A 118 -2.10 -10.55 -16.24
C SER A 118 -2.62 -10.17 -14.87
N GLY A 119 -1.76 -9.62 -14.02
CA GLY A 119 -2.14 -9.11 -12.72
C GLY A 119 -1.35 -7.88 -12.37
N ARG A 120 -1.89 -7.04 -11.49
CA ARG A 120 -1.26 -5.80 -11.05
C ARG A 120 -1.08 -5.77 -9.54
N ALA A 121 0.05 -5.24 -9.10
CA ALA A 121 0.35 -5.07 -7.69
C ALA A 121 0.72 -3.62 -7.43
N PHE A 122 0.12 -3.03 -6.38
CA PHE A 122 0.37 -1.67 -5.95
C PHE A 122 0.83 -1.66 -4.50
N THR A 123 1.78 -0.78 -4.20
CA THR A 123 2.29 -0.59 -2.84
C THR A 123 2.19 0.88 -2.46
N ILE A 124 1.52 1.16 -1.35
CA ILE A 124 1.34 2.51 -0.83
C ILE A 124 2.41 2.74 0.24
N ALA A 125 3.42 3.52 -0.13
CA ALA A 125 4.52 3.87 0.76
C ALA A 125 4.32 5.28 1.33
N ALA A 126 4.58 5.45 2.63
CA ALA A 126 4.46 6.71 3.34
C ALA A 126 5.62 6.89 4.32
N GLY A 127 6.38 7.97 4.14
CA GLY A 127 7.48 8.29 5.03
C GLY A 127 8.79 7.53 4.73
N LYS A 128 9.80 7.83 5.55
CA LYS A 128 11.17 7.35 5.31
C LYS A 128 11.35 5.84 5.58
N ASP A 129 10.62 5.30 6.56
CA ASP A 129 10.74 3.89 6.90
C ASP A 129 10.18 3.01 5.78
N ASP A 130 9.04 3.39 5.20
CA ASP A 130 8.47 2.69 4.05
C ASP A 130 9.43 2.72 2.85
N GLN A 131 10.13 3.83 2.62
CA GLN A 131 11.13 3.93 1.55
C GLN A 131 12.31 2.97 1.74
N ARG A 132 12.75 2.74 2.99
CA ARG A 132 13.79 1.75 3.28
C ARG A 132 13.33 0.33 2.93
N TYR A 133 12.10 -0.02 3.31
CA TYR A 133 11.54 -1.33 2.97
C TYR A 133 11.35 -1.50 1.45
N VAL A 134 10.89 -0.47 0.75
CA VAL A 134 10.79 -0.48 -0.72
C VAL A 134 12.17 -0.72 -1.35
N GLY A 135 13.21 -0.02 -0.90
CA GLY A 135 14.57 -0.23 -1.39
C GLY A 135 15.10 -1.66 -1.16
N ALA A 136 14.78 -2.27 -0.02
CA ALA A 136 15.12 -3.68 0.25
C ALA A 136 14.37 -4.65 -0.67
N ILE A 137 13.10 -4.35 -0.96
CA ILE A 137 12.29 -5.12 -1.91
C ILE A 137 12.87 -5.04 -3.32
N GLU A 138 13.16 -3.83 -3.80
CA GLU A 138 13.76 -3.60 -5.14
C GLU A 138 15.09 -4.35 -5.30
N LYS A 139 15.90 -4.35 -4.25
CA LYS A 139 17.16 -5.11 -4.23
C LYS A 139 16.94 -6.61 -4.36
N LEU A 140 15.93 -7.17 -3.67
CA LEU A 140 15.62 -8.59 -3.73
C LEU A 140 15.09 -9.00 -5.09
N ILE A 141 14.16 -8.23 -5.66
CA ILE A 141 13.52 -8.56 -6.94
C ILE A 141 14.37 -8.16 -8.16
N GLY A 142 15.45 -7.41 -7.95
CA GLY A 142 16.36 -6.95 -9.01
C GLY A 142 15.73 -5.96 -9.99
N LYS A 143 14.67 -5.26 -9.59
CA LYS A 143 13.92 -4.29 -10.42
C LYS A 143 13.48 -3.12 -9.57
N SER A 144 13.46 -1.93 -10.18
CA SER A 144 12.82 -0.76 -9.58
C SER A 144 11.30 -0.86 -9.68
N ILE A 145 10.62 -0.43 -8.61
CA ILE A 145 9.16 -0.33 -8.57
C ILE A 145 8.79 1.07 -9.07
N PRO A 146 8.05 1.20 -10.19
CA PRO A 146 7.67 2.49 -10.72
C PRO A 146 6.83 3.27 -9.71
N LEU A 147 7.16 4.54 -9.49
CA LEU A 147 6.38 5.45 -8.66
C LEU A 147 5.17 5.98 -9.44
N ILE A 148 3.99 5.91 -8.82
CA ILE A 148 2.75 6.48 -9.35
C ILE A 148 2.30 7.59 -8.41
N GLY A 149 2.10 8.79 -8.90
CA GLY A 149 1.68 9.96 -8.14
C GLY A 149 2.80 10.96 -7.87
N ASP A 150 2.46 12.05 -7.17
CA ASP A 150 3.41 13.13 -6.88
C ASP A 150 4.59 12.61 -6.06
N THR A 151 5.75 12.61 -6.66
CA THR A 151 7.01 12.49 -5.92
C THR A 151 7.14 13.77 -5.08
N PRO A 152 7.37 13.72 -3.76
CA PRO A 152 7.80 14.91 -3.07
C PRO A 152 9.14 15.34 -3.68
N ASP A 153 9.19 16.60 -4.12
CA ASP A 153 10.41 17.22 -4.64
C ASP A 153 11.58 16.89 -3.71
N LYS A 154 12.67 16.39 -4.29
CA LYS A 154 13.94 16.15 -3.58
C LYS A 154 14.64 17.46 -3.18
N ASN A 155 13.96 18.62 -3.24
CA ASN A 155 14.57 19.95 -3.18
C ASN A 155 14.20 20.80 -1.95
N ASP A 156 13.59 20.24 -0.90
CA ASP A 156 13.41 21.01 0.35
C ASP A 156 14.51 20.72 1.37
N GLY A 157 15.75 21.00 0.99
CA GLY A 157 16.87 20.76 1.91
C GLY A 157 18.22 21.35 1.53
N ALA A 158 18.26 22.37 0.67
CA ALA A 158 19.51 23.11 0.47
C ALA A 158 19.27 24.51 -0.10
N GLY A 159 19.05 25.46 0.77
CA GLY A 159 19.01 26.86 0.32
C GLY A 159 18.50 27.81 1.38
N ASP A 160 19.28 28.06 2.42
CA ASP A 160 19.34 29.39 3.05
C ASP A 160 20.51 29.42 4.03
N ALA A 161 21.69 29.61 3.45
CA ALA A 161 22.82 30.18 4.17
C ALA A 161 23.81 30.78 3.17
N LYS A 162 23.57 32.00 2.74
CA LYS A 162 24.59 32.97 2.34
C LYS A 162 23.98 34.13 1.56
N SER A 163 23.44 35.08 2.27
CA SER A 163 23.40 36.49 1.79
C SER A 163 23.21 37.44 2.95
N ALA A 164 24.21 37.50 3.80
CA ALA A 164 24.35 38.59 4.75
C ALA A 164 25.84 38.90 4.96
N ALA A 165 26.46 39.57 4.02
CA ALA A 165 27.67 40.34 4.28
C ALA A 165 28.13 41.06 2.99
N LYS A 166 27.67 42.30 2.78
CA LYS A 166 28.49 43.43 2.28
C LYS A 166 27.64 44.66 2.01
N LYS A 167 27.35 45.38 3.08
CA LYS A 167 27.16 46.83 3.03
C LYS A 167 27.97 47.38 4.17
N SER A 168 29.19 47.77 3.89
CA SER A 168 29.89 48.74 4.71
C SER A 168 30.83 49.56 3.85
N ARG A 169 30.53 50.85 3.84
CA ARG A 169 31.47 51.99 3.79
C ARG A 169 32.15 52.30 2.47
N SER A 170 31.68 53.35 1.88
CA SER A 170 32.53 54.43 1.41
C SER A 170 31.82 55.77 1.69
N ARG A 171 32.19 56.39 2.80
CA ARG A 171 32.12 57.81 3.02
C ARG A 171 33.57 58.27 2.99
N ASN A 172 33.89 59.26 2.13
CA ASN A 172 34.66 60.45 2.30
C ASN A 172 35.30 60.83 0.95
N LYS A 173 35.00 61.85 0.49
CA LYS A 173 35.32 63.29 0.41
C LYS A 173 34.60 63.85 -0.79
#